data_cb1784ede212e791dbf0283c09280707
#
_entry.id   cb1784ede212e791dbf0283c09280707
#
_cell.length_a   1.000
_cell.length_b   1.000
_cell.length_c   1.000
_cell.angle_alpha   90.00
_cell.angle_beta   90.00
_cell.angle_gamma   90.00
#
_symmetry.space_group_name_H-M   'P 1'
#
loop_
_entity.id
_entity.type
_entity.pdbx_description
1 polymer ?
#
loop_
_entity_poly.entity_id
_entity_poly.type
_entity_poly.pdbx_seq_one_letter_code
_entity_poly.pdbx_strand_id
1 'polypeptide(L)'
;MTSAFSPAAAPGPAQSGREQIASALGDRSLSEIEVAWADHLGHTLGKRLPAAGFPGQADERVGFCDATLSWDVVATVHEGARLTGWHTGFPDLYATPDLDTFRLLPWRPGAGQVLGDLVDHEGNPVRTAPRTVLRRVTERLAELGYHAEIGVEIEFFLLDPAAQPLATAVHCYSLEKLNELDPVLTSITEGLAGYLPVEAVTSEYGPGQLEINIHHRDPIGAADDAFRLKYALRALARAAGARVTFMAKPFQGLSGSSMHLHVSLWRDGEPAFSPDAGAENPLMRAAIAGVVRHLPAITVFGAPNINSYKRFEARSYAPATATWGADNRTAAVRSLVESGPATRIELRTPGADANPYWSVAALLATVIAGIEDKEGLAPRGSGDLYGTGQPLPRTPAEAVELARADKRIAGLLGEDAVHDYTLLVQQDWLAYITTVTGWERDRYLELA
;
A
#
# COMPACT_ATOMS: atom_id res chain seq x y z
N MET A 1 7.67 8.37 21.70
CA MET A 1 8.67 7.32 22.06
C MET A 1 9.30 6.88 20.77
N THR A 2 10.58 7.16 20.60
CA THR A 2 11.35 6.79 19.41
C THR A 2 11.66 5.30 19.48
N SER A 3 10.93 4.48 18.70
CA SER A 3 11.38 3.11 18.42
C SER A 3 12.73 3.24 17.71
N ALA A 4 13.78 2.79 18.35
CA ALA A 4 15.08 2.73 17.71
C ALA A 4 15.00 1.68 16.60
N PHE A 5 15.15 2.11 15.34
CA PHE A 5 15.47 1.23 14.22
C PHE A 5 16.80 0.54 14.52
N SER A 6 16.74 -0.51 15.33
CA SER A 6 17.88 -1.40 15.52
C SER A 6 17.81 -2.44 14.40
N PRO A 7 18.88 -2.72 13.67
CA PRO A 7 18.87 -3.83 12.73
C PRO A 7 18.48 -5.07 13.53
N ALA A 8 17.36 -5.70 13.18
CA ALA A 8 17.03 -7.00 13.72
C ALA A 8 18.23 -7.90 13.44
N ALA A 9 18.74 -8.58 14.47
CA ALA A 9 19.80 -9.58 14.28
C ALA A 9 19.33 -10.48 13.14
N ALA A 10 20.18 -10.63 12.12
CA ALA A 10 19.86 -11.46 10.96
C ALA A 10 19.36 -12.82 11.49
N PRO A 11 18.14 -13.24 11.17
CA PRO A 11 17.69 -14.57 11.52
C PRO A 11 18.69 -15.55 10.92
N GLY A 12 19.03 -16.62 11.64
CA GLY A 12 19.83 -17.72 11.10
C GLY A 12 19.24 -18.16 9.74
N PRO A 13 19.97 -18.89 8.89
CA PRO A 13 19.55 -19.22 7.54
C PRO A 13 18.11 -19.74 7.57
N ALA A 14 17.18 -18.88 7.12
CA ALA A 14 15.76 -19.23 7.06
C ALA A 14 15.62 -20.38 6.05
N GLN A 15 14.85 -21.41 6.41
CA GLN A 15 14.47 -22.44 5.45
C GLN A 15 13.85 -21.76 4.22
N SER A 16 14.23 -22.20 3.03
CA SER A 16 13.57 -21.75 1.80
C SER A 16 12.08 -22.05 1.86
N GLY A 17 11.26 -21.25 1.18
CA GLY A 17 9.81 -21.52 1.12
C GLY A 17 9.50 -22.94 0.62
N ARG A 18 10.30 -23.47 -0.30
CA ARG A 18 10.20 -24.86 -0.79
C ARG A 18 10.44 -25.89 0.33
N GLU A 19 11.43 -25.66 1.21
CA GLU A 19 11.70 -26.53 2.36
C GLU A 19 10.58 -26.43 3.41
N GLN A 20 10.06 -25.24 3.66
CA GLN A 20 8.92 -25.03 4.55
C GLN A 20 7.67 -25.76 4.06
N ILE A 21 7.36 -25.67 2.76
CA ILE A 21 6.24 -26.40 2.15
C ILE A 21 6.47 -27.92 2.27
N ALA A 22 7.67 -28.41 1.96
CA ALA A 22 8.00 -29.84 2.06
C ALA A 22 7.87 -30.35 3.49
N SER A 23 8.33 -29.60 4.48
CA SER A 23 8.16 -29.92 5.90
C SER A 23 6.69 -29.99 6.31
N ALA A 24 5.91 -28.98 5.96
CA ALA A 24 4.48 -28.89 6.29
C ALA A 24 3.64 -29.98 5.60
N LEU A 25 4.06 -30.45 4.43
CA LEU A 25 3.48 -31.62 3.76
C LEU A 25 3.86 -32.93 4.47
N GLY A 26 5.12 -33.04 4.90
CA GLY A 26 5.65 -34.24 5.57
C GLY A 26 4.98 -34.52 6.91
N ASP A 27 4.70 -33.51 7.69
CA ASP A 27 3.99 -33.62 8.99
C ASP A 27 2.46 -33.55 8.85
N ARG A 28 1.94 -33.47 7.62
CA ARG A 28 0.52 -33.36 7.29
C ARG A 28 -0.18 -32.13 7.88
N SER A 29 0.56 -31.09 8.17
CA SER A 29 0.00 -29.82 8.66
C SER A 29 -0.56 -28.96 7.52
N LEU A 30 -0.31 -29.31 6.24
CA LEU A 30 -0.73 -28.57 5.05
C LEU A 30 -1.63 -29.42 4.16
N SER A 31 -2.84 -28.96 3.88
CA SER A 31 -3.82 -29.58 2.98
C SER A 31 -4.13 -28.76 1.74
N GLU A 32 -3.93 -27.44 1.81
CA GLU A 32 -4.26 -26.49 0.75
C GLU A 32 -3.23 -25.34 0.69
N ILE A 33 -3.00 -24.85 -0.53
CA ILE A 33 -2.18 -23.66 -0.78
C ILE A 33 -2.98 -22.64 -1.59
N GLU A 34 -3.01 -21.40 -1.10
CA GLU A 34 -3.49 -20.25 -1.84
C GLU A 34 -2.34 -19.67 -2.67
N VAL A 35 -2.49 -19.62 -4.00
CA VAL A 35 -1.63 -18.81 -4.87
C VAL A 35 -2.35 -17.50 -5.10
N ALA A 36 -1.83 -16.41 -4.52
CA ALA A 36 -2.49 -15.11 -4.46
C ALA A 36 -1.71 -14.04 -5.24
N TRP A 37 -2.44 -13.09 -5.83
CA TRP A 37 -1.86 -11.91 -6.49
C TRP A 37 -2.75 -10.68 -6.27
N ALA A 38 -2.21 -9.50 -6.52
CA ALA A 38 -2.95 -8.25 -6.47
C ALA A 38 -3.43 -7.83 -7.86
N ASP A 39 -4.69 -7.38 -7.97
CA ASP A 39 -5.14 -6.57 -9.11
C ASP A 39 -4.63 -5.12 -9.00
N HIS A 40 -4.98 -4.28 -9.97
CA HIS A 40 -4.59 -2.85 -9.95
C HIS A 40 -5.09 -2.09 -8.71
N LEU A 41 -6.24 -2.47 -8.17
CA LEU A 41 -6.87 -1.80 -7.03
C LEU A 41 -6.42 -2.36 -5.67
N GLY A 42 -5.57 -3.41 -5.67
CA GLY A 42 -5.03 -4.04 -4.46
C GLY A 42 -5.96 -5.08 -3.84
N HIS A 43 -6.93 -5.61 -4.60
CA HIS A 43 -7.72 -6.74 -4.15
C HIS A 43 -6.89 -8.02 -4.19
N THR A 44 -7.10 -8.88 -3.19
CA THR A 44 -6.47 -10.19 -3.14
C THR A 44 -7.24 -11.16 -4.03
N LEU A 45 -6.68 -11.46 -5.18
CA LEU A 45 -7.14 -12.49 -6.10
C LEU A 45 -6.30 -13.75 -5.92
N GLY A 46 -6.82 -14.90 -6.34
CA GLY A 46 -6.04 -16.14 -6.22
C GLY A 46 -6.84 -17.40 -6.50
N LYS A 47 -6.13 -18.52 -6.45
CA LYS A 47 -6.71 -19.86 -6.50
C LYS A 47 -6.23 -20.69 -5.32
N ARG A 48 -7.09 -21.59 -4.86
CA ARG A 48 -6.77 -22.58 -3.84
C ARG A 48 -6.48 -23.90 -4.53
N LEU A 49 -5.34 -24.48 -4.21
CA LEU A 49 -4.86 -25.71 -4.81
C LEU A 49 -4.68 -26.77 -3.72
N PRO A 50 -4.99 -28.06 -3.98
CA PRO A 50 -4.65 -29.13 -3.06
C PRO A 50 -3.13 -29.17 -2.82
N ALA A 51 -2.71 -29.17 -1.56
CA ALA A 51 -1.29 -29.13 -1.21
C ALA A 51 -0.53 -30.38 -1.67
N ALA A 52 -1.17 -31.54 -1.71
CA ALA A 52 -0.55 -32.80 -2.10
C ALA A 52 0.03 -32.80 -3.54
N GLY A 53 -0.57 -32.04 -4.45
CA GLY A 53 -0.07 -31.88 -5.83
C GLY A 53 0.90 -30.70 -6.00
N PHE A 54 0.99 -29.82 -5.02
CA PHE A 54 1.70 -28.54 -5.16
C PHE A 54 3.22 -28.68 -5.40
N PRO A 55 3.96 -29.66 -4.85
CA PRO A 55 5.38 -29.82 -5.18
C PRO A 55 5.67 -29.97 -6.67
N GLY A 56 4.78 -30.66 -7.43
CA GLY A 56 4.84 -30.69 -8.89
C GLY A 56 4.33 -29.41 -9.54
N GLN A 57 3.31 -28.78 -8.94
CA GLN A 57 2.70 -27.55 -9.42
C GLN A 57 3.47 -26.29 -9.00
N ALA A 58 4.42 -26.38 -8.07
CA ALA A 58 5.24 -25.24 -7.66
C ALA A 58 6.11 -24.68 -8.82
N ASP A 59 6.42 -25.51 -9.80
CA ASP A 59 7.09 -25.10 -11.03
C ASP A 59 6.11 -24.81 -12.18
N GLU A 60 4.80 -25.02 -11.94
CA GLU A 60 3.73 -24.75 -12.88
C GLU A 60 3.05 -23.40 -12.57
N ARG A 61 2.64 -22.75 -13.63
CA ARG A 61 1.93 -21.49 -13.57
C ARG A 61 0.44 -21.70 -13.35
N VAL A 62 -0.18 -20.89 -12.52
CA VAL A 62 -1.61 -20.93 -12.24
C VAL A 62 -2.34 -20.00 -13.20
N GLY A 63 -3.03 -20.56 -14.20
CA GLY A 63 -3.75 -19.80 -15.22
C GLY A 63 -5.00 -19.08 -14.67
N PHE A 64 -5.26 -17.86 -15.17
CA PHE A 64 -6.45 -17.08 -14.87
C PHE A 64 -6.75 -16.11 -16.03
N CYS A 65 -8.01 -15.66 -16.15
CA CYS A 65 -8.40 -14.71 -17.17
C CYS A 65 -7.74 -13.32 -16.93
N ASP A 66 -7.13 -12.77 -17.97
CA ASP A 66 -6.43 -11.47 -17.92
C ASP A 66 -7.37 -10.27 -17.63
N ALA A 67 -8.69 -10.44 -17.81
CA ALA A 67 -9.71 -9.43 -17.46
C ALA A 67 -9.57 -8.91 -16.03
N THR A 68 -8.96 -9.69 -15.12
CA THR A 68 -8.68 -9.30 -13.73
C THR A 68 -7.80 -8.04 -13.61
N LEU A 69 -7.07 -7.68 -14.65
CA LEU A 69 -6.25 -6.46 -14.72
C LEU A 69 -6.94 -5.29 -15.44
N SER A 70 -8.20 -5.44 -15.84
CA SER A 70 -8.96 -4.36 -16.51
C SER A 70 -10.37 -4.15 -15.94
N TRP A 71 -10.74 -4.82 -14.87
CA TRP A 71 -12.02 -4.63 -14.18
C TRP A 71 -11.93 -3.69 -12.98
N ASP A 72 -13.06 -3.10 -12.63
CA ASP A 72 -13.24 -2.25 -11.46
C ASP A 72 -13.61 -3.06 -10.19
N VAL A 73 -13.96 -2.36 -9.10
CA VAL A 73 -14.33 -2.95 -7.80
C VAL A 73 -15.56 -3.87 -7.83
N VAL A 74 -16.38 -3.81 -8.88
CA VAL A 74 -17.56 -4.66 -9.10
C VAL A 74 -17.37 -5.61 -10.27
N ALA A 75 -16.12 -5.81 -10.71
CA ALA A 75 -15.71 -6.68 -11.80
C ALA A 75 -16.29 -6.28 -13.17
N THR A 76 -16.56 -5.00 -13.40
CA THR A 76 -16.88 -4.48 -14.72
C THR A 76 -15.61 -4.26 -15.52
N VAL A 77 -15.50 -4.92 -16.69
CA VAL A 77 -14.39 -4.72 -17.62
C VAL A 77 -14.61 -3.43 -18.41
N HIS A 78 -13.62 -2.54 -18.39
CA HIS A 78 -13.67 -1.28 -19.11
C HIS A 78 -12.87 -1.33 -20.43
N GLU A 79 -13.39 -0.67 -21.45
CA GLU A 79 -12.69 -0.53 -22.72
C GLU A 79 -11.54 0.47 -22.61
N GLY A 80 -10.50 0.25 -23.44
CA GLY A 80 -9.38 1.17 -23.57
C GLY A 80 -8.13 0.79 -22.76
N ALA A 81 -8.15 -0.27 -21.96
CA ALA A 81 -6.93 -0.82 -21.38
C ALA A 81 -5.99 -1.34 -22.47
N ARG A 82 -4.68 -1.17 -22.28
CA ARG A 82 -3.66 -1.52 -23.28
C ARG A 82 -3.28 -2.99 -23.23
N LEU A 83 -3.24 -3.54 -22.00
CA LEU A 83 -2.86 -4.93 -21.80
C LEU A 83 -3.97 -5.89 -22.24
N THR A 84 -5.21 -5.65 -21.83
CA THR A 84 -6.32 -6.60 -21.96
C THR A 84 -7.64 -5.89 -22.17
N GLY A 85 -8.57 -6.53 -22.86
CA GLY A 85 -9.89 -6.03 -23.13
C GLY A 85 -10.62 -6.83 -24.22
N TRP A 86 -11.75 -6.36 -24.66
CA TRP A 86 -12.53 -6.98 -25.76
C TRP A 86 -11.69 -7.15 -27.04
N HIS A 87 -10.70 -6.31 -27.26
CA HIS A 87 -9.81 -6.36 -28.43
C HIS A 87 -8.81 -7.52 -28.39
N THR A 88 -8.50 -8.07 -27.20
CA THR A 88 -7.58 -9.22 -27.02
C THR A 88 -8.33 -10.54 -26.93
N GLY A 89 -9.64 -10.52 -26.64
CA GLY A 89 -10.44 -11.72 -26.42
C GLY A 89 -10.20 -12.41 -25.07
N PHE A 90 -9.54 -11.72 -24.14
CA PHE A 90 -9.29 -12.16 -22.76
C PHE A 90 -8.52 -13.47 -22.63
N PRO A 91 -7.31 -13.57 -23.18
CA PRO A 91 -6.48 -14.75 -23.02
C PRO A 91 -6.11 -14.97 -21.55
N ASP A 92 -5.61 -16.16 -21.24
CA ASP A 92 -5.08 -16.46 -19.92
C ASP A 92 -3.75 -15.74 -19.68
N LEU A 93 -3.61 -15.19 -18.49
CA LEU A 93 -2.35 -14.92 -17.82
C LEU A 93 -2.08 -15.99 -16.78
N TYR A 94 -0.88 -15.99 -16.23
CA TYR A 94 -0.46 -16.99 -15.26
C TYR A 94 0.18 -16.33 -14.05
N ALA A 95 -0.11 -16.85 -12.86
CA ALA A 95 0.61 -16.53 -11.63
C ALA A 95 1.68 -17.60 -11.41
N THR A 96 2.96 -17.22 -11.42
CA THR A 96 4.08 -18.08 -11.06
C THR A 96 4.31 -17.95 -9.56
N PRO A 97 4.18 -19.03 -8.77
CA PRO A 97 4.35 -18.97 -7.32
C PRO A 97 5.77 -18.53 -6.92
N ASP A 98 5.88 -17.46 -6.15
CA ASP A 98 7.11 -17.05 -5.48
C ASP A 98 7.19 -17.80 -4.13
N LEU A 99 7.90 -18.93 -4.12
CA LEU A 99 7.92 -19.84 -2.96
C LEU A 99 8.57 -19.21 -1.72
N ASP A 100 9.46 -18.23 -1.87
CA ASP A 100 10.07 -17.53 -0.74
C ASP A 100 9.07 -16.66 0.02
N THR A 101 7.90 -16.43 -0.58
CA THR A 101 6.78 -15.76 0.06
C THR A 101 5.86 -16.71 0.83
N PHE A 102 6.14 -18.02 0.88
CA PHE A 102 5.27 -19.00 1.57
C PHE A 102 5.08 -18.66 3.04
N ARG A 103 3.81 -18.71 3.49
CA ARG A 103 3.43 -18.58 4.91
C ARG A 103 2.20 -19.44 5.21
N LEU A 104 2.18 -20.09 6.38
CA LEU A 104 0.96 -20.73 6.89
C LEU A 104 -0.07 -19.65 7.26
N LEU A 105 -1.36 -19.95 7.10
CA LEU A 105 -2.46 -19.06 7.43
C LEU A 105 -2.98 -19.37 8.85
N PRO A 106 -2.67 -18.57 9.90
CA PRO A 106 -3.05 -18.90 11.28
C PRO A 106 -4.56 -19.01 11.49
N TRP A 107 -5.34 -18.22 10.76
CA TRP A 107 -6.83 -18.24 10.83
C TRP A 107 -7.47 -19.38 10.02
N ARG A 108 -6.65 -20.19 9.35
CA ARG A 108 -7.11 -21.30 8.51
C ARG A 108 -6.18 -22.51 8.63
N PRO A 109 -6.34 -23.31 9.69
CA PRO A 109 -5.49 -24.48 9.93
C PRO A 109 -5.45 -25.39 8.70
N GLY A 110 -4.26 -25.84 8.32
CA GLY A 110 -4.03 -26.66 7.15
C GLY A 110 -3.91 -25.91 5.82
N ALA A 111 -3.92 -24.57 5.84
CA ALA A 111 -3.72 -23.77 4.65
C ALA A 111 -2.42 -22.95 4.71
N GLY A 112 -1.76 -22.84 3.56
CA GLY A 112 -0.64 -21.92 3.34
C GLY A 112 -0.96 -20.94 2.21
N GLN A 113 -0.16 -19.91 2.06
CA GLN A 113 -0.25 -18.94 0.98
C GLN A 113 1.12 -18.65 0.38
N VAL A 114 1.16 -18.58 -0.94
CA VAL A 114 2.28 -17.99 -1.71
C VAL A 114 1.76 -16.83 -2.54
N LEU A 115 2.60 -15.84 -2.80
CA LEU A 115 2.30 -14.78 -3.76
C LEU A 115 2.77 -15.20 -5.15
N GLY A 116 2.05 -14.77 -6.18
CA GLY A 116 2.36 -15.08 -7.57
C GLY A 116 2.84 -13.86 -8.33
N ASP A 117 3.95 -14.00 -9.05
CA ASP A 117 4.36 -13.07 -10.09
C ASP A 117 3.56 -13.34 -11.36
N LEU A 118 2.99 -12.30 -11.96
CA LEU A 118 2.14 -12.46 -13.14
C LEU A 118 2.98 -12.49 -14.40
N VAL A 119 2.75 -13.50 -15.25
CA VAL A 119 3.44 -13.70 -16.52
C VAL A 119 2.44 -14.00 -17.63
N ASP A 120 2.83 -13.76 -18.88
CA ASP A 120 2.09 -14.16 -20.07
C ASP A 120 2.30 -15.66 -20.38
N HIS A 121 1.71 -16.14 -21.48
CA HIS A 121 1.83 -17.55 -21.90
C HIS A 121 3.26 -17.95 -22.29
N GLU A 122 4.11 -17.01 -22.67
CA GLU A 122 5.52 -17.24 -22.98
C GLU A 122 6.41 -17.21 -21.73
N GLY A 123 5.88 -16.73 -20.59
CA GLY A 123 6.59 -16.59 -19.33
C GLY A 123 7.23 -15.23 -19.13
N ASN A 124 6.92 -14.24 -19.98
CA ASN A 124 7.40 -12.88 -19.79
C ASN A 124 6.59 -12.19 -18.67
N PRO A 125 7.24 -11.38 -17.82
CA PRO A 125 6.52 -10.64 -16.79
C PRO A 125 5.45 -9.70 -17.36
N VAL A 126 4.26 -9.72 -16.78
CA VAL A 126 3.18 -8.78 -17.12
C VAL A 126 3.57 -7.38 -16.64
N ARG A 127 3.98 -6.53 -17.58
CA ARG A 127 4.59 -5.22 -17.30
C ARG A 127 3.69 -4.23 -16.58
N THR A 128 2.37 -4.42 -16.62
CA THR A 128 1.39 -3.57 -15.96
C THR A 128 0.97 -4.09 -14.60
N ALA A 129 1.30 -5.34 -14.25
CA ALA A 129 0.97 -5.92 -12.95
C ALA A 129 1.64 -5.15 -11.79
N PRO A 130 0.91 -4.84 -10.70
CA PRO A 130 1.41 -3.95 -9.65
C PRO A 130 2.74 -4.38 -9.03
N ARG A 131 2.90 -5.69 -8.71
CA ARG A 131 4.12 -6.24 -8.14
C ARG A 131 5.30 -6.16 -9.13
N THR A 132 5.04 -6.35 -10.43
CA THR A 132 6.04 -6.20 -11.51
C THR A 132 6.47 -4.74 -11.68
N VAL A 133 5.53 -3.79 -11.60
CA VAL A 133 5.83 -2.35 -11.63
C VAL A 133 6.77 -1.98 -10.48
N LEU A 134 6.46 -2.42 -9.27
CA LEU A 134 7.32 -2.15 -8.11
C LEU A 134 8.72 -2.78 -8.28
N ARG A 135 8.81 -4.03 -8.76
CA ARG A 135 10.10 -4.69 -9.02
C ARG A 135 10.96 -3.87 -9.98
N ARG A 136 10.40 -3.43 -11.11
CA ARG A 136 11.12 -2.60 -12.09
C ARG A 136 11.65 -1.30 -11.49
N VAL A 137 10.86 -0.61 -10.66
CA VAL A 137 11.30 0.62 -10.01
C VAL A 137 12.40 0.34 -8.98
N THR A 138 12.29 -0.77 -8.25
CA THR A 138 13.32 -1.21 -7.29
C THR A 138 14.64 -1.54 -8.00
N GLU A 139 14.57 -2.24 -9.13
CA GLU A 139 15.74 -2.53 -9.97
C GLU A 139 16.38 -1.24 -10.50
N ARG A 140 15.57 -0.27 -10.94
CA ARG A 140 16.08 1.04 -11.36
C ARG A 140 16.81 1.78 -10.25
N LEU A 141 16.33 1.71 -9.01
CA LEU A 141 17.03 2.28 -7.86
C LEU A 141 18.36 1.57 -7.59
N ALA A 142 18.39 0.24 -7.73
CA ALA A 142 19.60 -0.56 -7.57
C ALA A 142 20.67 -0.22 -8.65
N GLU A 143 20.28 0.09 -9.89
CA GLU A 143 21.18 0.57 -10.94
C GLU A 143 21.87 1.90 -10.57
N LEU A 144 21.24 2.72 -9.71
CA LEU A 144 21.85 3.93 -9.16
C LEU A 144 22.79 3.65 -7.97
N GLY A 145 22.94 2.38 -7.59
CA GLY A 145 23.78 1.93 -6.48
C GLY A 145 23.10 2.09 -5.11
N TYR A 146 21.77 2.16 -5.04
CA TYR A 146 21.04 2.26 -3.79
C TYR A 146 20.07 1.10 -3.59
N HIS A 147 19.89 0.70 -2.32
CA HIS A 147 18.79 -0.13 -1.86
C HIS A 147 17.87 0.70 -0.99
N ALA A 148 16.56 0.42 -1.03
CA ALA A 148 15.60 1.07 -0.15
C ALA A 148 15.10 0.09 0.92
N GLU A 149 14.86 0.62 2.12
CA GLU A 149 14.05 -0.01 3.14
C GLU A 149 12.74 0.77 3.28
N ILE A 150 11.62 0.04 3.27
CA ILE A 150 10.28 0.61 3.33
C ILE A 150 9.59 0.15 4.61
N GLY A 151 9.11 1.11 5.40
CA GLY A 151 8.17 0.88 6.52
C GLY A 151 6.76 1.27 6.10
N VAL A 152 5.77 0.52 6.57
CA VAL A 152 4.36 0.77 6.27
C VAL A 152 3.56 0.83 7.55
N GLU A 153 2.80 1.90 7.75
CA GLU A 153 1.83 2.09 8.82
C GLU A 153 0.44 2.12 8.18
N ILE A 154 -0.47 1.23 8.61
CA ILE A 154 -1.82 1.14 8.04
C ILE A 154 -2.86 1.38 9.11
N GLU A 155 -3.67 2.43 8.90
CA GLU A 155 -4.84 2.73 9.71
C GLU A 155 -6.08 2.02 9.18
N PHE A 156 -6.98 1.65 10.08
CA PHE A 156 -8.25 1.02 9.72
C PHE A 156 -9.28 1.18 10.84
N PHE A 157 -10.56 1.00 10.51
CA PHE A 157 -11.62 0.93 11.53
C PHE A 157 -12.05 -0.52 11.75
N LEU A 158 -12.15 -0.90 13.04
CA LEU A 158 -12.92 -2.04 13.47
C LEU A 158 -14.41 -1.65 13.58
N LEU A 159 -15.25 -2.46 12.97
CA LEU A 159 -16.69 -2.24 12.89
C LEU A 159 -17.44 -3.42 13.50
N ASP A 160 -18.60 -3.13 14.04
CA ASP A 160 -19.58 -4.14 14.41
C ASP A 160 -20.26 -4.78 13.16
N PRO A 161 -21.09 -5.81 13.32
CA PRO A 161 -21.83 -6.40 12.20
C PRO A 161 -22.75 -5.44 11.46
N ALA A 162 -23.21 -4.35 12.10
CA ALA A 162 -24.03 -3.30 11.51
C ALA A 162 -23.20 -2.21 10.80
N ALA A 163 -21.89 -2.42 10.66
CA ALA A 163 -20.94 -1.50 10.06
C ALA A 163 -20.79 -0.15 10.80
N GLN A 164 -21.04 -0.14 12.12
CA GLN A 164 -20.73 1.00 12.97
C GLN A 164 -19.37 0.80 13.66
N PRO A 165 -18.66 1.86 14.07
CA PRO A 165 -17.43 1.74 14.84
C PRO A 165 -17.61 0.85 16.06
N LEU A 166 -16.68 -0.10 16.28
CA LEU A 166 -16.79 -1.09 17.36
C LEU A 166 -16.58 -0.48 18.74
N ALA A 167 -15.92 0.65 18.87
CA ALA A 167 -15.77 1.42 20.10
C ALA A 167 -16.38 2.81 19.96
N THR A 168 -16.70 3.43 21.09
CA THR A 168 -17.28 4.78 21.14
C THR A 168 -16.28 5.87 21.55
N ALA A 169 -15.20 5.48 22.23
CA ALA A 169 -14.19 6.41 22.73
C ALA A 169 -13.30 6.96 21.61
N VAL A 170 -13.01 8.25 21.66
CA VAL A 170 -12.14 8.98 20.73
C VAL A 170 -10.84 9.31 21.46
N HIS A 171 -9.83 8.43 21.36
CA HIS A 171 -8.53 8.65 21.99
C HIS A 171 -7.41 7.99 21.18
N CYS A 172 -6.49 8.81 20.70
CA CYS A 172 -5.22 8.35 20.13
C CYS A 172 -4.26 7.92 21.26
N TYR A 173 -3.50 6.86 21.04
CA TYR A 173 -2.54 6.27 22.00
C TYR A 173 -3.13 5.81 23.34
N SER A 174 -4.44 5.54 23.40
CA SER A 174 -5.10 5.08 24.63
C SER A 174 -5.02 3.56 24.79
N LEU A 175 -4.39 3.11 25.86
CA LEU A 175 -4.37 1.69 26.24
C LEU A 175 -5.74 1.22 26.74
N GLU A 176 -6.53 2.10 27.39
CA GLU A 176 -7.90 1.78 27.80
C GLU A 176 -8.77 1.45 26.58
N LYS A 177 -8.61 2.21 25.48
CA LYS A 177 -9.33 1.93 24.23
C LYS A 177 -8.91 0.62 23.61
N LEU A 178 -7.61 0.28 23.63
CA LEU A 178 -7.15 -1.02 23.19
C LEU A 178 -7.77 -2.15 24.04
N ASN A 179 -7.85 -1.97 25.38
CA ASN A 179 -8.49 -2.93 26.28
C ASN A 179 -10.01 -3.08 26.02
N GLU A 180 -10.72 -2.00 25.61
CA GLU A 180 -12.12 -2.11 25.17
C GLU A 180 -12.29 -3.03 23.97
N LEU A 181 -11.32 -3.01 23.06
CA LEU A 181 -11.31 -3.80 21.81
C LEU A 181 -10.68 -5.17 21.99
N ASP A 182 -10.20 -5.49 23.20
CA ASP A 182 -9.31 -6.62 23.49
C ASP A 182 -9.81 -7.98 22.96
N PRO A 183 -11.09 -8.38 23.07
CA PRO A 183 -11.51 -9.67 22.54
C PRO A 183 -11.27 -9.84 21.03
N VAL A 184 -11.47 -8.76 20.25
CA VAL A 184 -11.22 -8.75 18.80
C VAL A 184 -9.74 -8.52 18.51
N LEU A 185 -9.13 -7.60 19.24
CA LEU A 185 -7.73 -7.22 19.03
C LEU A 185 -6.76 -8.36 19.38
N THR A 186 -7.00 -9.10 20.46
CA THR A 186 -6.22 -10.30 20.84
C THR A 186 -6.31 -11.36 19.73
N SER A 187 -7.51 -11.64 19.20
CA SER A 187 -7.67 -12.57 18.08
C SER A 187 -6.87 -12.12 16.83
N ILE A 188 -6.84 -10.81 16.56
CA ILE A 188 -6.06 -10.24 15.44
C ILE A 188 -4.57 -10.39 15.71
N THR A 189 -4.08 -9.97 16.85
CA THR A 189 -2.64 -9.96 17.16
C THR A 189 -2.06 -11.37 17.28
N GLU A 190 -2.77 -12.31 17.90
CA GLU A 190 -2.41 -13.72 17.93
C GLU A 190 -2.42 -14.34 16.53
N GLY A 191 -3.41 -14.02 15.71
CA GLY A 191 -3.49 -14.50 14.32
C GLY A 191 -2.45 -13.88 13.41
N LEU A 192 -1.92 -12.69 13.72
CA LEU A 192 -0.81 -12.08 12.98
C LEU A 192 0.55 -12.59 13.45
N ALA A 193 0.65 -13.07 14.68
CA ALA A 193 1.89 -13.58 15.23
C ALA A 193 2.45 -14.74 14.41
N GLY A 194 3.69 -14.63 13.95
CA GLY A 194 4.33 -15.60 13.06
C GLY A 194 3.86 -15.55 11.58
N TYR A 195 2.85 -14.75 11.26
CA TYR A 195 2.42 -14.50 9.89
C TYR A 195 3.00 -13.21 9.32
N LEU A 196 2.94 -12.12 10.07
CA LEU A 196 3.51 -10.82 9.70
C LEU A 196 4.38 -10.27 10.83
N PRO A 197 5.46 -9.56 10.51
CA PRO A 197 6.35 -8.95 11.49
C PRO A 197 5.73 -7.64 12.03
N VAL A 198 4.68 -7.75 12.85
CA VAL A 198 4.03 -6.61 13.48
C VAL A 198 4.99 -5.99 14.51
N GLU A 199 5.19 -4.69 14.40
CA GLU A 199 6.03 -3.90 15.32
C GLU A 199 5.19 -3.28 16.44
N ALA A 200 4.06 -2.69 16.10
CA ALA A 200 3.18 -2.04 17.05
C ALA A 200 1.71 -2.05 16.60
N VAL A 201 0.81 -1.98 17.58
CA VAL A 201 -0.61 -1.70 17.39
C VAL A 201 -0.96 -0.48 18.22
N THR A 202 -1.60 0.51 17.62
CA THR A 202 -1.91 1.79 18.24
C THR A 202 -3.39 2.13 18.06
N SER A 203 -4.02 2.71 19.09
CA SER A 203 -5.34 3.31 18.93
C SER A 203 -5.22 4.68 18.28
N GLU A 204 -6.07 4.94 17.30
CA GLU A 204 -6.12 6.18 16.52
C GLU A 204 -7.25 7.12 16.95
N TYR A 205 -7.38 8.29 16.28
CA TYR A 205 -8.32 9.36 16.67
C TYR A 205 -9.79 8.94 16.60
N GLY A 206 -10.17 8.13 15.59
CA GLY A 206 -11.56 7.71 15.42
C GLY A 206 -12.00 6.63 16.42
N PRO A 207 -13.29 6.54 16.78
CA PRO A 207 -13.82 5.44 17.58
C PRO A 207 -13.63 4.11 16.83
N GLY A 208 -13.02 3.11 17.47
CA GLY A 208 -12.70 1.83 16.82
C GLY A 208 -11.60 1.91 15.75
N GLN A 209 -10.93 3.07 15.59
CA GLN A 209 -9.81 3.23 14.68
C GLN A 209 -8.50 2.77 15.33
N LEU A 210 -7.74 2.00 14.57
CA LEU A 210 -6.45 1.43 14.96
C LEU A 210 -5.44 1.66 13.84
N GLU A 211 -4.15 1.61 14.21
CA GLU A 211 -3.01 1.55 13.32
C GLU A 211 -2.18 0.31 13.62
N ILE A 212 -1.69 -0.35 12.58
CA ILE A 212 -0.69 -1.42 12.70
C ILE A 212 0.55 -1.00 11.92
N ASN A 213 1.69 -1.03 12.62
CA ASN A 213 3.01 -0.83 12.06
C ASN A 213 3.64 -2.19 11.79
N ILE A 214 4.20 -2.36 10.58
CA ILE A 214 4.93 -3.55 10.18
C ILE A 214 6.42 -3.20 10.11
N HIS A 215 7.29 -4.10 10.56
CA HIS A 215 8.73 -3.92 10.42
C HIS A 215 9.11 -3.57 8.98
N HIS A 216 9.99 -2.58 8.84
CA HIS A 216 10.55 -2.19 7.54
C HIS A 216 11.37 -3.32 6.92
N ARG A 217 11.40 -3.35 5.61
CA ARG A 217 12.19 -4.27 4.81
C ARG A 217 12.32 -3.79 3.36
N ASP A 218 12.91 -4.61 2.49
CA ASP A 218 12.98 -4.34 1.06
C ASP A 218 11.61 -3.96 0.47
N PRO A 219 11.57 -3.18 -0.62
CA PRO A 219 10.31 -2.61 -1.13
C PRO A 219 9.26 -3.65 -1.54
N ILE A 220 9.68 -4.76 -2.14
CA ILE A 220 8.76 -5.83 -2.57
C ILE A 220 8.15 -6.50 -1.32
N GLY A 221 9.00 -6.89 -0.39
CA GLY A 221 8.56 -7.52 0.85
C GLY A 221 7.68 -6.64 1.70
N ALA A 222 7.96 -5.34 1.80
CA ALA A 222 7.12 -4.39 2.54
C ALA A 222 5.72 -4.25 1.91
N ALA A 223 5.64 -4.17 0.57
CA ALA A 223 4.38 -4.14 -0.15
C ALA A 223 3.62 -5.47 -0.03
N ASP A 224 4.32 -6.61 -0.12
CA ASP A 224 3.75 -7.95 0.10
C ASP A 224 3.16 -8.08 1.52
N ASP A 225 3.86 -7.61 2.54
CA ASP A 225 3.41 -7.66 3.92
C ASP A 225 2.20 -6.72 4.16
N ALA A 226 2.21 -5.52 3.60
CA ALA A 226 1.07 -4.60 3.64
C ALA A 226 -0.18 -5.17 2.92
N PHE A 227 0.01 -5.79 1.76
CA PHE A 227 -1.04 -6.48 1.02
C PHE A 227 -1.64 -7.62 1.84
N ARG A 228 -0.79 -8.46 2.44
CA ARG A 228 -1.19 -9.56 3.33
C ARG A 228 -1.88 -9.10 4.60
N LEU A 229 -1.43 -7.98 5.19
CA LEU A 229 -2.05 -7.41 6.38
C LEU A 229 -3.52 -7.10 6.13
N LYS A 230 -3.84 -6.46 5.01
CA LYS A 230 -5.23 -6.15 4.67
C LYS A 230 -6.09 -7.41 4.50
N TYR A 231 -5.54 -8.46 3.91
CA TYR A 231 -6.21 -9.76 3.77
C TYR A 231 -6.44 -10.42 5.12
N ALA A 232 -5.38 -10.53 5.93
CA ALA A 232 -5.41 -11.14 7.25
C ALA A 232 -6.39 -10.45 8.20
N LEU A 233 -6.35 -9.12 8.28
CA LEU A 233 -7.22 -8.33 9.15
C LEU A 233 -8.70 -8.56 8.86
N ARG A 234 -9.08 -8.63 7.57
CA ARG A 234 -10.47 -8.96 7.20
C ARG A 234 -10.88 -10.36 7.64
N ALA A 235 -9.98 -11.32 7.53
CA ALA A 235 -10.26 -12.71 7.93
C ALA A 235 -10.35 -12.86 9.44
N LEU A 236 -9.38 -12.32 10.19
CA LEU A 236 -9.28 -12.41 11.63
C LEU A 236 -10.41 -11.65 12.34
N ALA A 237 -10.70 -10.41 11.92
CA ALA A 237 -11.81 -9.65 12.48
C ALA A 237 -13.14 -10.38 12.27
N ARG A 238 -13.36 -10.95 11.07
CA ARG A 238 -14.58 -11.74 10.79
C ARG A 238 -14.68 -12.97 11.69
N ALA A 239 -13.57 -13.68 11.92
CA ALA A 239 -13.54 -14.81 12.84
C ALA A 239 -13.88 -14.41 14.29
N ALA A 240 -13.53 -13.18 14.68
CA ALA A 240 -13.86 -12.58 15.98
C ALA A 240 -15.23 -11.89 16.03
N GLY A 241 -16.07 -12.03 14.98
CA GLY A 241 -17.42 -11.42 14.93
C GLY A 241 -17.45 -9.93 14.61
N ALA A 242 -16.33 -9.36 14.16
CA ALA A 242 -16.19 -7.96 13.77
C ALA A 242 -15.93 -7.80 12.25
N ARG A 243 -15.85 -6.56 11.79
CA ARG A 243 -15.49 -6.20 10.41
C ARG A 243 -14.35 -5.20 10.42
N VAL A 244 -13.61 -5.14 9.32
CA VAL A 244 -12.56 -4.13 9.08
C VAL A 244 -12.88 -3.35 7.82
N THR A 245 -12.69 -2.04 7.87
CA THR A 245 -12.68 -1.20 6.67
C THR A 245 -11.37 -0.43 6.54
N PHE A 246 -10.85 -0.41 5.31
CA PHE A 246 -9.72 0.41 4.88
C PHE A 246 -10.18 1.60 4.04
N MET A 247 -11.47 1.94 4.03
CA MET A 247 -11.92 3.17 3.38
C MET A 247 -11.16 4.37 3.95
N ALA A 248 -10.68 5.24 3.07
CA ALA A 248 -9.90 6.41 3.49
C ALA A 248 -10.73 7.40 4.34
N LYS A 249 -12.06 7.46 4.12
CA LYS A 249 -13.00 8.29 4.91
C LYS A 249 -14.32 7.54 5.09
N PRO A 250 -14.42 6.56 5.99
CA PRO A 250 -15.63 5.76 6.15
C PRO A 250 -16.79 6.53 6.77
N PHE A 251 -16.51 7.52 7.63
CA PHE A 251 -17.51 8.25 8.38
C PHE A 251 -17.33 9.77 8.26
N GLN A 252 -18.44 10.46 8.02
CA GLN A 252 -18.44 11.92 8.03
C GLN A 252 -18.16 12.44 9.45
N GLY A 253 -17.30 13.44 9.58
CA GLY A 253 -16.94 14.06 10.85
C GLY A 253 -15.94 13.25 11.71
N LEU A 254 -15.59 12.03 11.32
CA LEU A 254 -14.53 11.25 11.98
C LEU A 254 -13.20 11.34 11.19
N SER A 255 -12.11 10.85 11.80
CA SER A 255 -10.80 10.79 11.14
C SER A 255 -10.85 9.92 9.87
N GLY A 256 -10.00 10.25 8.91
CA GLY A 256 -9.69 9.37 7.79
C GLY A 256 -8.66 8.32 8.18
N SER A 257 -8.47 7.30 7.33
CA SER A 257 -7.47 6.25 7.50
C SER A 257 -6.39 6.38 6.45
N SER A 258 -5.14 6.41 6.90
CA SER A 258 -3.93 6.57 6.11
C SER A 258 -3.19 5.25 5.91
N MET A 259 -2.31 5.24 4.91
CA MET A 259 -1.21 4.31 4.78
C MET A 259 0.07 5.15 4.65
N HIS A 260 0.74 5.42 5.77
CA HIS A 260 1.99 6.15 5.73
C HIS A 260 3.12 5.25 5.23
N LEU A 261 3.98 5.80 4.37
CA LEU A 261 5.12 5.10 3.80
C LEU A 261 6.41 5.76 4.25
N HIS A 262 7.26 5.00 4.91
CA HIS A 262 8.60 5.41 5.28
C HIS A 262 9.61 4.86 4.29
N VAL A 263 10.59 5.65 3.89
CA VAL A 263 11.69 5.22 3.03
C VAL A 263 13.02 5.68 3.59
N SER A 264 13.97 4.78 3.70
CA SER A 264 15.39 5.05 3.87
C SER A 264 16.18 4.44 2.71
N LEU A 265 17.30 5.05 2.35
CA LEU A 265 18.20 4.53 1.33
C LEU A 265 19.50 4.03 1.96
N TRP A 266 20.04 2.99 1.34
CA TRP A 266 21.26 2.31 1.76
C TRP A 266 22.19 2.13 0.59
N ARG A 267 23.50 2.22 0.85
CA ARG A 267 24.57 1.94 -0.12
C ARG A 267 25.66 1.13 0.58
N ASP A 268 26.05 0.01 -0.01
CA ASP A 268 27.12 -0.88 0.52
C ASP A 268 26.90 -1.30 1.98
N GLY A 269 25.63 -1.46 2.39
CA GLY A 269 25.23 -1.83 3.76
C GLY A 269 25.17 -0.68 4.76
N GLU A 270 25.49 0.55 4.32
CA GLU A 270 25.46 1.75 5.17
C GLU A 270 24.26 2.66 4.87
N PRO A 271 23.69 3.34 5.87
CA PRO A 271 22.59 4.30 5.67
C PRO A 271 23.02 5.47 4.80
N ALA A 272 22.45 5.59 3.60
CA ALA A 272 22.80 6.66 2.66
C ALA A 272 22.16 8.02 3.02
N PHE A 273 21.12 8.03 3.87
CA PHE A 273 20.50 9.26 4.40
C PHE A 273 21.15 9.76 5.69
N SER A 274 22.32 9.22 6.07
CA SER A 274 23.02 9.66 7.28
C SER A 274 23.08 11.18 7.41
N PRO A 275 22.75 11.75 8.59
CA PRO A 275 22.66 13.20 8.76
C PRO A 275 24.00 13.89 8.48
N ASP A 276 23.91 15.07 7.87
CA ASP A 276 25.03 16.01 7.76
C ASP A 276 24.84 17.14 8.79
N ALA A 277 25.70 17.19 9.81
CA ALA A 277 25.62 18.15 10.91
C ALA A 277 24.21 18.22 11.57
N GLY A 278 23.49 17.09 11.67
CA GLY A 278 22.17 17.01 12.27
C GLY A 278 21.01 17.47 11.36
N ALA A 279 21.27 17.60 10.06
CA ALA A 279 20.28 17.96 9.06
C ALA A 279 20.23 16.93 7.91
N GLU A 280 19.26 17.08 7.02
CA GLU A 280 19.15 16.28 5.79
C GLU A 280 20.40 16.45 4.93
N ASN A 281 21.07 15.34 4.61
CA ASN A 281 22.20 15.35 3.70
C ASN A 281 21.78 15.65 2.24
N PRO A 282 22.70 15.95 1.32
CA PRO A 282 22.34 16.28 -0.07
C PRO A 282 21.51 15.21 -0.78
N LEU A 283 21.74 13.92 -0.53
CA LEU A 283 20.98 12.82 -1.13
C LEU A 283 19.53 12.81 -0.63
N MET A 284 19.32 12.91 0.69
CA MET A 284 18.00 12.98 1.28
C MET A 284 17.22 14.22 0.80
N ARG A 285 17.90 15.35 0.68
CA ARG A 285 17.31 16.59 0.13
C ARG A 285 16.88 16.42 -1.33
N ALA A 286 17.67 15.75 -2.15
CA ALA A 286 17.32 15.45 -3.53
C ALA A 286 16.11 14.52 -3.60
N ALA A 287 16.07 13.47 -2.78
CA ALA A 287 14.93 12.56 -2.67
C ALA A 287 13.64 13.32 -2.25
N ILE A 288 13.71 14.17 -1.22
CA ILE A 288 12.57 14.99 -0.79
C ILE A 288 12.11 15.93 -1.91
N ALA A 289 13.04 16.56 -2.65
CA ALA A 289 12.71 17.45 -3.76
C ALA A 289 11.90 16.71 -4.85
N GLY A 290 12.33 15.52 -5.22
CA GLY A 290 11.61 14.68 -6.19
C GLY A 290 10.22 14.30 -5.68
N VAL A 291 10.08 13.90 -4.41
CA VAL A 291 8.76 13.56 -3.84
C VAL A 291 7.84 14.79 -3.86
N VAL A 292 8.29 15.94 -3.37
CA VAL A 292 7.47 17.17 -3.30
C VAL A 292 7.04 17.62 -4.70
N ARG A 293 7.96 17.60 -5.67
CA ARG A 293 7.69 18.04 -7.04
C ARG A 293 6.62 17.18 -7.72
N HIS A 294 6.77 15.88 -7.64
CA HIS A 294 5.93 14.92 -8.36
C HIS A 294 4.71 14.45 -7.54
N LEU A 295 4.57 14.93 -6.29
CA LEU A 295 3.48 14.52 -5.40
C LEU A 295 2.08 14.69 -6.02
N PRO A 296 1.76 15.80 -6.72
CA PRO A 296 0.47 15.91 -7.39
C PRO A 296 0.21 14.79 -8.41
N ALA A 297 1.23 14.37 -9.16
CA ALA A 297 1.12 13.32 -10.17
C ALA A 297 0.98 11.92 -9.56
N ILE A 298 1.64 11.66 -8.42
CA ILE A 298 1.55 10.35 -7.76
C ILE A 298 0.36 10.22 -6.82
N THR A 299 -0.40 11.28 -6.59
CA THR A 299 -1.57 11.26 -5.66
C THR A 299 -2.58 10.18 -6.07
N VAL A 300 -2.79 9.93 -7.36
CA VAL A 300 -3.72 8.90 -7.85
C VAL A 300 -3.37 7.49 -7.33
N PHE A 301 -2.10 7.18 -7.14
CA PHE A 301 -1.64 5.87 -6.64
C PHE A 301 -1.79 5.71 -5.12
N GLY A 302 -1.98 6.82 -4.40
CA GLY A 302 -2.28 6.84 -2.97
C GLY A 302 -3.74 7.19 -2.65
N ALA A 303 -4.53 7.61 -3.64
CA ALA A 303 -5.92 8.03 -3.51
C ALA A 303 -6.74 7.50 -4.71
N PRO A 304 -7.06 6.18 -4.74
CA PRO A 304 -7.55 5.50 -5.94
C PRO A 304 -9.02 5.79 -6.29
N ASN A 305 -9.81 6.35 -5.40
CA ASN A 305 -11.26 6.54 -5.60
C ASN A 305 -11.75 7.84 -4.95
N ILE A 306 -12.99 8.24 -5.23
CA ILE A 306 -13.55 9.51 -4.72
C ILE A 306 -13.56 9.61 -3.20
N ASN A 307 -13.68 8.48 -2.49
CA ASN A 307 -13.69 8.49 -1.03
C ASN A 307 -12.32 8.89 -0.47
N SER A 308 -11.23 8.53 -1.15
CA SER A 308 -9.86 8.89 -0.74
C SER A 308 -9.67 10.40 -0.65
N TYR A 309 -10.26 11.17 -1.57
CA TYR A 309 -10.15 12.64 -1.61
C TYR A 309 -10.93 13.34 -0.51
N LYS A 310 -11.93 12.65 0.08
CA LYS A 310 -12.69 13.18 1.24
C LYS A 310 -11.86 13.18 2.52
N ARG A 311 -10.69 12.52 2.54
CA ARG A 311 -9.72 12.55 3.63
C ARG A 311 -8.92 13.85 3.67
N PHE A 312 -8.71 14.52 2.52
CA PHE A 312 -7.93 15.75 2.41
C PHE A 312 -8.69 16.97 2.93
N GLU A 313 -8.96 16.97 4.24
CA GLU A 313 -9.59 18.08 4.96
C GLU A 313 -8.54 18.91 5.71
N ALA A 314 -8.82 20.20 5.91
CA ALA A 314 -7.94 21.05 6.70
C ALA A 314 -7.83 20.53 8.15
N ARG A 315 -6.61 20.47 8.67
CA ARG A 315 -6.30 20.01 10.04
C ARG A 315 -6.77 18.59 10.38
N SER A 316 -6.79 17.72 9.37
CA SER A 316 -7.17 16.30 9.51
C SER A 316 -5.96 15.37 9.66
N TYR A 317 -4.74 15.91 9.78
CA TYR A 317 -3.46 15.19 9.67
C TYR A 317 -3.26 14.45 8.33
N ALA A 318 -4.16 14.66 7.36
CA ALA A 318 -3.98 14.27 5.97
C ALA A 318 -3.61 15.51 5.14
N PRO A 319 -2.34 15.72 4.80
CA PRO A 319 -1.90 16.90 4.07
C PRO A 319 -2.50 16.98 2.67
N ALA A 320 -3.00 18.15 2.30
CA ALA A 320 -3.63 18.41 1.00
C ALA A 320 -2.77 19.28 0.06
N THR A 321 -1.51 19.49 0.40
CA THR A 321 -0.55 20.29 -0.36
C THR A 321 0.81 19.64 -0.41
N ALA A 322 1.56 19.85 -1.50
CA ALA A 322 2.91 19.36 -1.68
C ALA A 322 3.89 20.19 -0.84
N THR A 323 4.08 19.78 0.40
CA THR A 323 4.91 20.44 1.41
C THR A 323 5.85 19.44 2.06
N TRP A 324 6.97 19.93 2.63
CA TRP A 324 7.84 19.12 3.47
C TRP A 324 8.26 19.87 4.72
N GLY A 325 8.60 19.14 5.76
CA GLY A 325 9.08 19.69 7.02
C GLY A 325 9.79 18.66 7.88
N ALA A 326 10.73 19.13 8.72
CA ALA A 326 11.40 18.27 9.69
C ALA A 326 10.46 17.97 10.85
N ASP A 327 10.23 16.69 11.11
CA ASP A 327 9.35 16.17 12.16
C ASP A 327 7.97 16.90 12.23
N ASN A 328 7.40 17.21 11.06
CA ASN A 328 6.16 17.98 10.95
C ASN A 328 5.02 17.14 10.37
N ARG A 329 4.04 16.79 11.20
CA ARG A 329 2.87 15.99 10.84
C ARG A 329 1.82 16.73 9.99
N THR A 330 1.98 18.04 9.78
CA THR A 330 1.12 18.82 8.87
C THR A 330 1.68 18.86 7.44
N ALA A 331 2.92 18.40 7.23
CA ALA A 331 3.56 18.29 5.94
C ALA A 331 3.18 16.98 5.22
N ALA A 332 3.12 16.99 3.89
CA ALA A 332 2.94 15.80 3.08
C ALA A 332 4.17 14.89 3.12
N VAL A 333 5.35 15.50 3.19
CA VAL A 333 6.64 14.82 3.32
C VAL A 333 7.29 15.23 4.63
N ARG A 334 7.37 14.30 5.57
CA ARG A 334 8.01 14.51 6.86
C ARG A 334 9.42 13.92 6.83
N SER A 335 10.45 14.75 7.03
CA SER A 335 11.81 14.26 7.22
C SER A 335 12.04 13.93 8.69
N LEU A 336 12.59 12.77 8.93
CA LEU A 336 12.96 12.27 10.26
C LEU A 336 14.47 12.09 10.26
N VAL A 337 15.17 13.10 10.81
CA VAL A 337 16.62 13.09 10.91
C VAL A 337 17.00 12.62 12.31
N GLU A 338 17.45 11.39 12.39
CA GLU A 338 17.85 10.73 13.62
C GLU A 338 19.27 10.18 13.49
N SER A 339 19.76 9.45 14.46
CA SER A 339 21.09 8.84 14.36
C SER A 339 21.07 7.56 13.53
N GLY A 340 22.02 7.43 12.61
CA GLY A 340 22.25 6.18 11.85
C GLY A 340 21.05 5.75 11.00
N PRO A 341 20.66 4.47 11.08
CA PRO A 341 19.67 3.85 10.20
C PRO A 341 18.24 4.39 10.38
N ALA A 342 17.95 5.10 11.47
CA ALA A 342 16.61 5.62 11.76
C ALA A 342 16.25 6.87 10.92
N THR A 343 17.23 7.48 10.22
CA THR A 343 17.00 8.64 9.35
C THR A 343 16.23 8.21 8.10
N ARG A 344 15.05 8.83 7.88
CA ARG A 344 14.12 8.43 6.84
C ARG A 344 13.21 9.56 6.39
N ILE A 345 12.51 9.34 5.29
CA ILE A 345 11.43 10.20 4.77
C ILE A 345 10.12 9.47 4.98
N GLU A 346 9.09 10.17 5.45
CA GLU A 346 7.72 9.67 5.55
C GLU A 346 6.83 10.39 4.54
N LEU A 347 6.17 9.64 3.66
CA LEU A 347 5.10 10.12 2.80
C LEU A 347 3.74 9.88 3.48
N ARG A 348 2.98 10.96 3.73
CA ARG A 348 1.77 10.93 4.56
C ARG A 348 0.45 11.02 3.77
N THR A 349 0.53 11.12 2.45
CA THR A 349 -0.65 11.34 1.60
C THR A 349 -1.41 10.08 1.20
N PRO A 350 -0.85 8.86 1.11
CA PRO A 350 -1.61 7.68 0.74
C PRO A 350 -2.70 7.33 1.77
N GLY A 351 -3.86 6.92 1.27
CA GLY A 351 -4.95 6.39 2.07
C GLY A 351 -4.81 4.89 2.33
N ALA A 352 -5.45 4.40 3.37
CA ALA A 352 -5.45 2.97 3.70
C ALA A 352 -6.11 2.11 2.60
N ASP A 353 -6.92 2.69 1.74
CA ASP A 353 -7.56 2.05 0.59
C ASP A 353 -6.62 1.84 -0.62
N ALA A 354 -5.47 2.53 -0.65
CA ALA A 354 -4.53 2.42 -1.75
C ALA A 354 -3.90 1.02 -1.89
N ASN A 355 -3.51 0.68 -3.12
CA ASN A 355 -2.73 -0.52 -3.40
C ASN A 355 -1.27 -0.30 -2.97
N PRO A 356 -0.73 -1.09 -2.02
CA PRO A 356 0.62 -0.88 -1.49
C PRO A 356 1.72 -0.97 -2.56
N TYR A 357 1.58 -1.86 -3.54
CA TYR A 357 2.57 -1.98 -4.62
C TYR A 357 2.67 -0.69 -5.45
N TRP A 358 1.52 -0.11 -5.82
CA TRP A 358 1.48 1.14 -6.56
C TRP A 358 1.99 2.32 -5.74
N SER A 359 1.59 2.41 -4.46
CA SER A 359 2.00 3.52 -3.60
C SER A 359 3.50 3.50 -3.32
N VAL A 360 4.10 2.32 -3.07
CA VAL A 360 5.54 2.18 -2.87
C VAL A 360 6.30 2.43 -4.17
N ALA A 361 5.83 1.89 -5.31
CA ALA A 361 6.46 2.15 -6.61
C ALA A 361 6.45 3.64 -6.97
N ALA A 362 5.35 4.34 -6.74
CA ALA A 362 5.22 5.76 -6.99
C ALA A 362 6.15 6.59 -6.09
N LEU A 363 6.23 6.27 -4.80
CA LEU A 363 7.19 6.90 -3.88
C LEU A 363 8.63 6.72 -4.38
N LEU A 364 9.04 5.50 -4.69
CA LEU A 364 10.40 5.22 -5.16
C LEU A 364 10.69 5.88 -6.51
N ALA A 365 9.71 5.93 -7.44
CA ALA A 365 9.87 6.63 -8.71
C ALA A 365 10.15 8.12 -8.49
N THR A 366 9.48 8.78 -7.53
CA THR A 366 9.76 10.18 -7.20
C THR A 366 11.11 10.38 -6.53
N VAL A 367 11.55 9.46 -5.68
CA VAL A 367 12.88 9.45 -5.08
C VAL A 367 13.97 9.34 -6.16
N ILE A 368 13.80 8.42 -7.11
CA ILE A 368 14.70 8.24 -8.24
C ILE A 368 14.77 9.52 -9.08
N ALA A 369 13.61 10.10 -9.43
CA ALA A 369 13.56 11.35 -10.19
C ALA A 369 14.33 12.47 -9.47
N GLY A 370 14.14 12.65 -8.16
CA GLY A 370 14.85 13.66 -7.39
C GLY A 370 16.36 13.46 -7.37
N ILE A 371 16.83 12.22 -7.28
CA ILE A 371 18.28 11.88 -7.29
C ILE A 371 18.91 12.14 -8.67
N GLU A 372 18.24 11.75 -9.74
CA GLU A 372 18.78 11.90 -11.11
C GLU A 372 18.70 13.32 -11.62
N ASP A 373 17.56 13.99 -11.39
CA ASP A 373 17.28 15.32 -11.94
C ASP A 373 17.95 16.45 -11.11
N LYS A 374 18.38 16.15 -9.88
CA LYS A 374 19.09 17.07 -8.97
C LYS A 374 18.36 18.40 -8.76
N GLU A 375 17.05 18.35 -8.66
CA GLU A 375 16.23 19.53 -8.49
C GLU A 375 16.46 20.24 -7.15
N GLY A 376 16.26 21.55 -7.15
CA GLY A 376 16.35 22.35 -5.94
C GLY A 376 15.17 22.05 -4.99
N LEU A 377 15.47 21.74 -3.73
CA LEU A 377 14.45 21.58 -2.70
C LEU A 377 13.94 22.96 -2.24
N ALA A 378 12.61 23.14 -2.22
CA ALA A 378 11.96 24.31 -1.65
C ALA A 378 12.36 24.50 -0.16
N PRO A 379 12.27 25.71 0.39
CA PRO A 379 12.54 25.96 1.81
C PRO A 379 11.73 25.01 2.71
N ARG A 380 12.35 24.61 3.83
CA ARG A 380 11.71 23.77 4.84
C ARG A 380 10.51 24.51 5.44
N GLY A 381 9.35 23.85 5.42
CA GLY A 381 8.18 24.35 6.13
C GLY A 381 8.27 24.17 7.64
N SER A 382 7.64 25.05 8.38
CA SER A 382 7.55 25.01 9.84
C SER A 382 6.17 25.43 10.33
N GLY A 383 5.74 24.92 11.48
CA GLY A 383 4.42 25.18 12.04
C GLY A 383 3.29 24.53 11.23
N ASP A 384 2.12 25.17 11.19
CA ASP A 384 0.96 24.69 10.44
C ASP A 384 1.17 24.92 8.93
N LEU A 385 1.29 23.85 8.16
CA LEU A 385 1.51 23.88 6.72
C LEU A 385 0.23 23.72 5.89
N TYR A 386 -0.92 23.56 6.52
CA TYR A 386 -2.19 23.53 5.80
C TYR A 386 -2.43 24.82 5.02
N GLY A 387 -2.78 24.67 3.73
CA GLY A 387 -2.99 25.83 2.84
C GLY A 387 -1.73 26.49 2.31
N THR A 388 -0.54 25.95 2.62
CA THR A 388 0.73 26.38 2.04
C THR A 388 1.19 25.40 0.94
N GLY A 389 2.07 25.83 0.04
CA GLY A 389 2.59 24.99 -1.04
C GLY A 389 1.59 24.74 -2.17
N GLN A 390 1.97 23.89 -3.11
CA GLN A 390 1.14 23.52 -4.26
C GLN A 390 -0.01 22.59 -3.81
N PRO A 391 -1.27 22.93 -4.12
CA PRO A 391 -2.39 22.04 -3.82
C PRO A 391 -2.26 20.69 -4.51
N LEU A 392 -2.62 19.62 -3.81
CA LEU A 392 -2.84 18.30 -4.41
C LEU A 392 -4.20 18.26 -5.13
N PRO A 393 -4.36 17.36 -6.11
CA PRO A 393 -5.64 17.19 -6.79
C PRO A 393 -6.75 16.88 -5.78
N ARG A 394 -7.94 17.40 -6.04
CA ARG A 394 -9.11 17.23 -5.16
C ARG A 394 -10.12 16.22 -5.67
N THR A 395 -9.90 15.73 -6.88
CA THR A 395 -10.76 14.74 -7.52
C THR A 395 -9.93 13.67 -8.22
N PRO A 396 -10.47 12.46 -8.39
CA PRO A 396 -9.84 11.45 -9.22
C PRO A 396 -9.52 11.93 -10.64
N ALA A 397 -10.39 12.74 -11.25
CA ALA A 397 -10.18 13.27 -12.59
C ALA A 397 -8.91 14.14 -12.67
N GLU A 398 -8.76 15.11 -11.76
CA GLU A 398 -7.55 15.94 -11.70
C GLU A 398 -6.28 15.10 -11.47
N ALA A 399 -6.36 14.11 -10.59
CA ALA A 399 -5.22 13.24 -10.30
C ALA A 399 -4.81 12.38 -11.50
N VAL A 400 -5.78 11.85 -12.25
CA VAL A 400 -5.55 11.11 -13.50
C VAL A 400 -4.88 11.98 -14.55
N GLU A 401 -5.34 13.21 -14.72
CA GLU A 401 -4.74 14.17 -15.68
C GLU A 401 -3.29 14.46 -15.32
N LEU A 402 -3.00 14.75 -14.06
CA LEU A 402 -1.64 15.03 -13.58
C LEU A 402 -0.71 13.82 -13.70
N ALA A 403 -1.18 12.61 -13.39
CA ALA A 403 -0.39 11.39 -13.53
C ALA A 403 -0.03 11.10 -15.00
N ARG A 404 -0.97 11.30 -15.93
CA ARG A 404 -0.73 11.09 -17.37
C ARG A 404 0.15 12.19 -17.98
N ALA A 405 0.11 13.40 -17.44
CA ALA A 405 0.93 14.53 -17.89
C ALA A 405 2.38 14.43 -17.44
N ASP A 406 2.65 13.81 -16.30
CA ASP A 406 4.01 13.64 -15.76
C ASP A 406 4.75 12.51 -16.47
N LYS A 407 5.43 12.84 -17.58
CA LYS A 407 6.15 11.88 -18.41
C LYS A 407 7.35 11.26 -17.70
N ARG A 408 7.92 11.97 -16.70
CA ARG A 408 9.04 11.48 -15.91
C ARG A 408 8.62 10.30 -15.04
N ILE A 409 7.56 10.47 -14.27
CA ILE A 409 7.02 9.42 -13.41
C ILE A 409 6.38 8.30 -14.23
N ALA A 410 5.62 8.63 -15.26
CA ALA A 410 5.04 7.63 -16.17
C ALA A 410 6.11 6.75 -16.83
N GLY A 411 7.25 7.32 -17.21
CA GLY A 411 8.40 6.57 -17.77
C GLY A 411 9.02 5.60 -16.77
N LEU A 412 9.16 5.99 -15.49
CA LEU A 412 9.69 5.12 -14.43
C LEU A 412 8.69 4.01 -14.05
N LEU A 413 7.42 4.33 -13.91
CA LEU A 413 6.36 3.37 -13.59
C LEU A 413 5.94 2.50 -14.80
N GLY A 414 6.25 2.93 -16.02
CA GLY A 414 5.80 2.35 -17.29
C GLY A 414 4.50 2.99 -17.77
N GLU A 415 4.56 3.59 -18.97
CA GLU A 415 3.44 4.35 -19.55
C GLU A 415 2.16 3.52 -19.70
N ASP A 416 2.28 2.23 -20.11
CA ASP A 416 1.12 1.34 -20.24
C ASP A 416 0.50 1.02 -18.88
N ALA A 417 1.33 0.80 -17.86
CA ALA A 417 0.89 0.51 -16.51
C ALA A 417 0.16 1.71 -15.88
N VAL A 418 0.71 2.93 -16.06
CA VAL A 418 0.04 4.17 -15.62
C VAL A 418 -1.28 4.37 -16.38
N HIS A 419 -1.29 4.09 -17.70
CA HIS A 419 -2.50 4.21 -18.51
C HIS A 419 -3.61 3.28 -17.99
N ASP A 420 -3.33 1.99 -17.84
CA ASP A 420 -4.32 0.99 -17.46
C ASP A 420 -4.84 1.22 -16.03
N TYR A 421 -3.95 1.54 -15.08
CA TYR A 421 -4.36 1.92 -13.73
C TYR A 421 -5.25 3.17 -13.72
N THR A 422 -4.83 4.24 -14.39
CA THR A 422 -5.58 5.51 -14.39
C THR A 422 -6.88 5.42 -15.18
N LEU A 423 -7.00 4.48 -16.11
CA LEU A 423 -8.26 4.17 -16.78
C LEU A 423 -9.31 3.70 -15.77
N LEU A 424 -8.96 2.75 -14.89
CA LEU A 424 -9.88 2.23 -13.88
C LEU A 424 -10.32 3.33 -12.91
N VAL A 425 -9.38 4.15 -12.43
CA VAL A 425 -9.70 5.30 -11.56
C VAL A 425 -10.63 6.30 -12.26
N GLN A 426 -10.42 6.56 -13.55
CA GLN A 426 -11.26 7.43 -14.34
C GLN A 426 -12.67 6.87 -14.52
N GLN A 427 -12.80 5.57 -14.74
CA GLN A 427 -14.10 4.91 -14.92
C GLN A 427 -14.91 4.91 -13.62
N ASP A 428 -14.28 4.63 -12.47
CA ASP A 428 -14.91 4.74 -11.15
C ASP A 428 -15.43 6.18 -10.90
N TRP A 429 -14.62 7.19 -11.23
CA TRP A 429 -15.02 8.58 -11.14
C TRP A 429 -16.23 8.90 -12.03
N LEU A 430 -16.24 8.43 -13.29
CA LEU A 430 -17.36 8.65 -14.22
C LEU A 430 -18.64 7.97 -13.70
N ALA A 431 -18.54 6.77 -13.17
CA ALA A 431 -19.67 6.07 -12.56
C ALA A 431 -20.22 6.86 -11.36
N TYR A 432 -19.34 7.40 -10.51
CA TYR A 432 -19.75 8.20 -9.35
C TYR A 432 -20.50 9.48 -9.77
N ILE A 433 -19.96 10.29 -10.71
CA ILE A 433 -20.56 11.57 -11.07
C ILE A 433 -21.87 11.45 -11.88
N THR A 434 -22.13 10.26 -12.43
CA THR A 434 -23.38 9.97 -13.12
C THR A 434 -24.44 9.34 -12.19
N THR A 435 -24.04 8.97 -10.96
CA THR A 435 -24.96 8.40 -9.97
C THR A 435 -25.71 9.50 -9.23
N VAL A 436 -27.05 9.47 -9.27
CA VAL A 436 -27.88 10.38 -8.48
C VAL A 436 -27.87 9.95 -7.00
N THR A 437 -27.32 10.79 -6.15
CA THR A 437 -27.12 10.51 -4.72
C THR A 437 -28.33 10.93 -3.85
N GLY A 438 -28.45 10.34 -2.66
CA GLY A 438 -29.45 10.80 -1.66
C GLY A 438 -29.25 12.27 -1.30
N TRP A 439 -27.98 12.72 -1.16
CA TRP A 439 -27.66 14.13 -0.88
C TRP A 439 -28.20 15.11 -1.92
N GLU A 440 -28.16 14.78 -3.22
CA GLU A 440 -28.72 15.59 -4.28
C GLU A 440 -30.25 15.61 -4.23
N ARG A 441 -30.86 14.44 -4.03
CA ARG A 441 -32.32 14.31 -3.91
C ARG A 441 -32.86 15.09 -2.72
N ASP A 442 -32.25 14.97 -1.55
CA ASP A 442 -32.64 15.68 -0.34
C ASP A 442 -32.52 17.19 -0.50
N ARG A 443 -31.59 17.66 -1.34
CA ARG A 443 -31.30 19.08 -1.51
C ARG A 443 -32.06 19.75 -2.64
N TYR A 444 -32.28 19.03 -3.73
CA TYR A 444 -32.73 19.64 -4.98
C TYR A 444 -34.10 19.14 -5.48
N LEU A 445 -34.64 18.05 -4.92
CA LEU A 445 -35.83 17.40 -5.47
C LEU A 445 -37.03 18.35 -5.62
N GLU A 446 -37.21 19.27 -4.65
CA GLU A 446 -38.33 20.22 -4.63
C GLU A 446 -37.89 21.68 -4.86
N LEU A 447 -36.58 21.96 -4.82
CA LEU A 447 -36.05 23.33 -4.84
C LEU A 447 -35.29 23.71 -6.11
N ALA A 448 -35.02 22.75 -7.01
CA ALA A 448 -34.37 23.00 -8.30
C ALA A 448 -35.37 23.17 -9.46
#